data_596a5872f1114a4437ed7767b924a540
#
_entry.id   596a5872f1114a4437ed7767b924a540
#
_cell.length_a   1.000
_cell.length_b   1.000
_cell.length_c   1.000
_cell.angle_alpha   90.00
_cell.angle_beta   90.00
_cell.angle_gamma   90.00
#
_symmetry.space_group_name_H-M   'P 1'
#
loop_
_entity.id
_entity.type
_entity.pdbx_description
1 polymer ?
#
loop_
_entity_poly.entity_id
_entity_poly.type
_entity_poly.pdbx_seq_one_letter_code
_entity_poly.pdbx_strand_id
1 'polypeptide(L)'
;MPPALTPVAVGNTVWSNMRTKSVIALLAIATTVMAQGVIDVHSHIITPEFLSALESEGRLMDEGFPLPKYDADAHLKCMDEAGVQTSVLTLAAPHPTSAKVVRSTNEAAAKLKQEHPGRFLFCAALPLPDVDAAIREAIYALDTLKADGIKLATNVEGQYLGAPELDTLFSVLNERKAVIILHPHRPEPVNRQVMQQTPLAMQEYLSETTRAVSNMISRNVLARYNHIKVVVPHCGAYLPLSVPRMKSLTPVMQANKMVGEIDWEKNLAVLYYDLAGAHSPEVIRMLLTITTPDHLLYGSDYPYVSSQMLTQSLQRMKQYLTTEPDLAPFREMILYKNAEWLLDMSQTKPVAESFNGKMIVRLAEIEVYPKHLKKYLEFANEVDRLSMEREPGVVCLFPMQSAEDSTRIRILEIYASEEAYQLHLKTDHFQKYKQGTLHMVKSLNLPTMQPLDPETMKLIFKKQRLLQ
;
A
#
# COMPACT_ATOMS: atom_id res chain seq x y z
N MET A 1 60.59 59.23 46.01
CA MET A 1 61.82 58.54 46.48
C MET A 1 61.44 57.17 47.02
N PRO A 2 62.25 56.19 46.77
CA PRO A 2 61.97 54.77 46.69
C PRO A 2 62.11 54.06 48.04
N PRO A 3 62.14 52.77 48.16
CA PRO A 3 62.94 51.87 47.28
C PRO A 3 62.22 50.58 46.84
N ALA A 4 62.87 49.99 45.85
CA ALA A 4 62.78 48.62 45.41
C ALA A 4 63.20 47.63 46.48
N LEU A 5 62.64 46.42 46.41
CA LEU A 5 63.34 45.22 46.86
C LEU A 5 62.89 43.97 46.00
N THR A 6 63.89 43.30 45.62
CA THR A 6 63.99 42.08 44.79
C THR A 6 63.55 40.80 45.50
N PRO A 7 63.66 39.64 44.82
CA PRO A 7 62.73 38.56 44.99
C PRO A 7 63.24 37.46 45.93
N VAL A 8 62.30 36.65 46.42
CA VAL A 8 62.65 35.35 47.05
C VAL A 8 61.89 34.24 46.35
N ALA A 9 62.73 33.36 45.78
CA ALA A 9 62.29 32.08 45.37
C ALA A 9 62.04 31.18 46.58
N VAL A 10 61.19 30.23 46.48
CA VAL A 10 61.27 28.80 46.89
C VAL A 10 59.87 28.23 47.12
N GLY A 11 59.60 27.11 46.56
CA GLY A 11 58.50 26.28 46.99
C GLY A 11 57.94 25.40 45.90
N ASN A 12 58.71 24.41 45.43
CA ASN A 12 58.18 23.25 44.69
C ASN A 12 57.14 22.56 45.55
N THR A 13 55.89 22.60 45.17
CA THR A 13 54.88 21.66 45.61
C THR A 13 54.36 20.91 44.42
N VAL A 14 54.64 19.61 44.47
CA VAL A 14 54.19 18.58 43.58
C VAL A 14 52.68 18.56 43.56
N TRP A 15 52.06 19.00 42.44
CA TRP A 15 50.67 18.72 42.15
C TRP A 15 50.64 17.47 41.30
N SER A 16 50.20 16.36 41.94
CA SER A 16 49.86 15.10 41.32
C SER A 16 48.85 15.29 40.20
N ASN A 17 49.25 14.83 39.02
CA ASN A 17 48.36 14.64 37.89
C ASN A 17 47.21 13.71 38.24
N MET A 18 46.08 14.23 38.63
CA MET A 18 44.81 13.55 38.45
C MET A 18 44.31 13.84 37.02
N ARG A 19 44.70 13.01 36.10
CA ARG A 19 44.04 12.89 34.80
C ARG A 19 42.64 12.40 35.05
N THR A 20 41.67 13.28 35.14
CA THR A 20 40.26 12.97 34.94
C THR A 20 40.12 12.48 33.53
N LYS A 21 40.10 11.16 33.35
CA LYS A 21 39.63 10.52 32.14
C LYS A 21 38.14 10.80 32.06
N SER A 22 37.76 11.87 31.39
CA SER A 22 36.40 12.02 30.87
C SER A 22 36.19 10.88 29.85
N VAL A 23 35.61 9.79 30.30
CA VAL A 23 35.03 8.80 29.43
C VAL A 23 33.80 9.45 28.83
N ILE A 24 33.98 10.12 27.70
CA ILE A 24 32.89 10.39 26.76
C ILE A 24 32.49 9.02 26.24
N ALA A 25 31.51 8.42 26.87
CA ALA A 25 30.78 7.32 26.28
C ALA A 25 30.06 7.91 25.06
N LEU A 26 30.68 7.84 23.89
CA LEU A 26 29.96 7.88 22.64
C LEU A 26 29.01 6.66 22.66
N LEU A 27 27.77 6.89 23.08
CA LEU A 27 26.67 6.06 22.64
C LEU A 27 26.58 6.27 21.10
N ALA A 28 27.33 5.47 20.38
CA ALA A 28 27.01 5.17 19.02
C ALA A 28 25.64 4.48 19.07
N ILE A 29 24.57 5.27 18.95
CA ILE A 29 23.30 4.77 18.49
C ILE A 29 23.61 4.30 17.07
N ALA A 30 24.06 3.05 16.95
CA ALA A 30 23.93 2.33 15.72
C ALA A 30 22.42 2.22 15.48
N THR A 31 21.87 3.21 14.80
CA THR A 31 20.67 3.00 14.00
C THR A 31 21.11 1.96 12.97
N THR A 32 21.07 0.69 13.36
CA THR A 32 20.86 -0.37 12.41
C THR A 32 19.61 0.08 11.66
N VAL A 33 19.81 0.59 10.46
CA VAL A 33 18.75 0.58 9.44
C VAL A 33 18.48 -0.91 9.27
N MET A 34 17.60 -1.43 10.10
CA MET A 34 17.00 -2.75 9.90
C MET A 34 16.46 -2.65 8.49
N ALA A 35 16.97 -3.47 7.59
CA ALA A 35 16.38 -3.57 6.27
C ALA A 35 14.89 -3.79 6.51
N GLN A 36 14.07 -2.79 6.15
CA GLN A 36 12.63 -2.85 6.40
C GLN A 36 12.13 -4.12 5.75
N GLY A 37 11.57 -5.03 6.56
CA GLY A 37 11.13 -6.34 6.12
C GLY A 37 9.79 -6.24 5.41
N VAL A 38 9.48 -7.24 4.62
CA VAL A 38 8.20 -7.35 3.92
C VAL A 38 7.07 -7.48 4.93
N ILE A 39 5.94 -6.82 4.66
CA ILE A 39 4.69 -7.00 5.43
C ILE A 39 3.72 -7.81 4.57
N ASP A 40 3.32 -8.95 5.09
CA ASP A 40 2.37 -9.87 4.48
C ASP A 40 0.97 -9.60 5.05
N VAL A 41 0.08 -9.03 4.22
CA VAL A 41 -1.29 -8.71 4.67
C VAL A 41 -2.28 -9.85 4.46
N HIS A 42 -1.84 -10.97 3.89
CA HIS A 42 -2.71 -12.10 3.56
C HIS A 42 -2.10 -13.43 4.04
N SER A 43 -2.37 -13.74 5.29
CA SER A 43 -2.05 -15.04 5.88
C SER A 43 -3.16 -15.53 6.81
N HIS A 44 -3.13 -16.82 7.15
CA HIS A 44 -4.21 -17.44 7.87
C HIS A 44 -3.76 -18.11 9.16
N ILE A 45 -4.64 -18.05 10.15
CA ILE A 45 -4.57 -18.85 11.37
C ILE A 45 -5.65 -19.95 11.30
N ILE A 46 -5.30 -21.14 11.74
CA ILE A 46 -6.21 -22.30 11.83
C ILE A 46 -6.05 -22.89 13.23
N THR A 47 -7.03 -22.62 14.10
CA THR A 47 -6.97 -23.09 15.47
C THR A 47 -7.54 -24.50 15.63
N PRO A 48 -7.11 -25.25 16.66
CA PRO A 48 -7.68 -26.58 16.95
C PRO A 48 -9.20 -26.54 17.18
N GLU A 49 -9.69 -25.49 17.83
CA GLU A 49 -11.13 -25.30 18.10
C GLU A 49 -11.90 -25.11 16.81
N PHE A 50 -11.35 -24.34 15.85
CA PHE A 50 -11.93 -24.13 14.54
C PHE A 50 -11.99 -25.45 13.75
N LEU A 51 -10.88 -26.20 13.72
CA LEU A 51 -10.84 -27.51 13.08
C LEU A 51 -11.87 -28.49 13.66
N SER A 52 -11.94 -28.58 14.99
CA SER A 52 -12.91 -29.46 15.68
C SER A 52 -14.36 -29.07 15.37
N ALA A 53 -14.65 -27.77 15.27
CA ALA A 53 -15.98 -27.30 14.89
C ALA A 53 -16.33 -27.74 13.45
N LEU A 54 -15.45 -27.52 12.50
CA LEU A 54 -15.67 -27.95 11.10
C LEU A 54 -15.78 -29.46 10.96
N GLU A 55 -15.01 -30.23 11.71
CA GLU A 55 -15.09 -31.67 11.72
C GLU A 55 -16.47 -32.15 12.25
N SER A 56 -16.94 -31.57 13.35
CA SER A 56 -18.25 -31.89 13.93
C SER A 56 -19.41 -31.51 13.01
N GLU A 57 -19.23 -30.50 12.17
CA GLU A 57 -20.21 -30.04 11.20
C GLU A 57 -20.09 -30.76 9.82
N GLY A 58 -19.09 -31.62 9.64
CA GLY A 58 -18.81 -32.28 8.37
C GLY A 58 -18.32 -31.35 7.24
N ARG A 59 -17.70 -30.24 7.60
CA ARG A 59 -17.36 -29.13 6.70
C ARG A 59 -15.87 -29.01 6.34
N LEU A 60 -15.03 -29.97 6.77
CA LEU A 60 -13.58 -29.93 6.49
C LEU A 60 -13.22 -29.84 5.00
N MET A 61 -14.13 -30.26 4.12
CA MET A 61 -13.94 -30.27 2.66
C MET A 61 -14.87 -29.29 1.93
N ASP A 62 -15.43 -28.32 2.65
CA ASP A 62 -16.40 -27.37 2.07
C ASP A 62 -15.87 -26.62 0.87
N GLU A 63 -14.59 -26.23 0.91
CA GLU A 63 -13.92 -25.49 -0.17
C GLU A 63 -13.32 -26.42 -1.27
N GLY A 64 -13.54 -27.74 -1.15
CA GLY A 64 -13.10 -28.73 -2.12
C GLY A 64 -11.67 -29.24 -1.95
N PHE A 65 -11.00 -28.86 -0.84
CA PHE A 65 -9.66 -29.34 -0.47
C PHE A 65 -9.51 -29.35 1.06
N PRO A 66 -8.60 -30.16 1.61
CA PRO A 66 -8.38 -30.23 3.05
C PRO A 66 -7.69 -28.96 3.55
N LEU A 67 -8.06 -28.52 4.76
CA LEU A 67 -7.36 -27.41 5.42
C LEU A 67 -5.90 -27.78 5.70
N PRO A 68 -4.95 -26.87 5.47
CA PRO A 68 -3.57 -27.09 5.81
C PRO A 68 -3.39 -27.12 7.34
N LYS A 69 -2.36 -27.79 7.78
CA LYS A 69 -1.93 -27.70 9.20
C LYS A 69 -1.31 -26.34 9.45
N TYR A 70 -1.71 -25.71 10.55
CA TYR A 70 -1.14 -24.44 11.00
C TYR A 70 -0.36 -24.66 12.31
N ASP A 71 0.80 -24.06 12.36
CA ASP A 71 1.66 -23.99 13.54
C ASP A 71 2.36 -22.63 13.54
N ALA A 72 2.30 -21.92 14.66
CA ALA A 72 2.83 -20.55 14.74
C ALA A 72 4.35 -20.49 14.65
N ASP A 73 5.07 -21.46 15.24
CA ASP A 73 6.53 -21.51 15.17
C ASP A 73 6.99 -21.82 13.74
N ALA A 74 6.28 -22.72 13.04
CA ALA A 74 6.53 -22.99 11.62
C ALA A 74 6.25 -21.75 10.77
N HIS A 75 5.22 -20.96 11.09
CA HIS A 75 4.94 -19.70 10.41
C HIS A 75 6.06 -18.68 10.62
N LEU A 76 6.50 -18.48 11.87
CA LEU A 76 7.62 -17.59 12.19
C LEU A 76 8.90 -17.99 11.45
N LYS A 77 9.21 -19.29 11.42
CA LYS A 77 10.33 -19.82 10.67
C LYS A 77 10.22 -19.53 9.18
N CYS A 78 9.04 -19.73 8.59
CA CYS A 78 8.77 -19.40 7.19
C CYS A 78 8.98 -17.92 6.91
N MET A 79 8.49 -17.05 7.78
CA MET A 79 8.70 -15.60 7.69
C MET A 79 10.18 -15.24 7.71
N ASP A 80 10.97 -15.82 8.61
CA ASP A 80 12.40 -15.57 8.73
C ASP A 80 13.15 -16.02 7.45
N GLU A 81 12.84 -17.21 6.93
CA GLU A 81 13.45 -17.74 5.72
C GLU A 81 13.12 -16.92 4.46
N ALA A 82 11.91 -16.35 4.40
CA ALA A 82 11.47 -15.54 3.26
C ALA A 82 11.84 -14.05 3.38
N GLY A 83 12.22 -13.59 4.59
CA GLY A 83 12.43 -12.17 4.88
C GLY A 83 11.13 -11.38 4.99
N VAL A 84 10.09 -12.01 5.56
CA VAL A 84 8.84 -11.39 5.99
C VAL A 84 8.98 -10.95 7.44
N GLN A 85 8.82 -9.67 7.69
CA GLN A 85 8.94 -9.12 9.05
C GLN A 85 7.64 -9.29 9.83
N THR A 86 6.52 -8.94 9.22
CA THR A 86 5.21 -8.94 9.86
C THR A 86 4.20 -9.66 8.98
N SER A 87 3.33 -10.47 9.58
CA SER A 87 2.25 -11.16 8.89
C SER A 87 0.92 -10.89 9.58
N VAL A 88 -0.12 -10.60 8.79
CA VAL A 88 -1.48 -10.34 9.27
C VAL A 88 -2.27 -11.64 9.27
N LEU A 89 -2.61 -12.12 10.44
CA LEU A 89 -3.39 -13.34 10.61
C LEU A 89 -4.88 -13.07 10.37
N THR A 90 -5.49 -13.87 9.53
CA THR A 90 -6.94 -13.91 9.31
C THR A 90 -7.46 -15.33 9.52
N LEU A 91 -8.71 -15.49 9.91
CA LEU A 91 -9.30 -16.82 9.96
C LEU A 91 -9.45 -17.38 8.55
N ALA A 92 -8.99 -18.63 8.39
CA ALA A 92 -9.09 -19.35 7.11
C ALA A 92 -10.56 -19.59 6.67
N ALA A 93 -10.76 -19.95 5.40
CA ALA A 93 -12.02 -20.52 4.92
C ALA A 93 -12.08 -22.03 5.30
N PRO A 94 -13.30 -22.61 5.46
CA PRO A 94 -14.62 -22.01 5.35
C PRO A 94 -14.97 -21.12 6.55
N HIS A 95 -15.84 -20.12 6.31
CA HIS A 95 -16.24 -19.19 7.36
C HIS A 95 -17.06 -19.88 8.48
N PRO A 96 -16.70 -19.74 9.79
CA PRO A 96 -17.50 -20.28 10.86
C PRO A 96 -18.68 -19.35 11.18
N THR A 97 -19.84 -19.94 11.45
CA THR A 97 -21.04 -19.21 11.87
C THR A 97 -21.19 -19.15 13.40
N SER A 98 -20.53 -20.05 14.12
CA SER A 98 -20.56 -20.09 15.59
C SER A 98 -19.81 -18.91 16.21
N ALA A 99 -20.52 -18.02 16.90
CA ALA A 99 -19.93 -16.91 17.64
C ALA A 99 -18.87 -17.34 18.67
N LYS A 100 -19.01 -18.53 19.27
CA LYS A 100 -18.03 -19.08 20.21
C LYS A 100 -16.72 -19.44 19.49
N VAL A 101 -16.79 -20.08 18.33
CA VAL A 101 -15.61 -20.47 17.54
C VAL A 101 -14.92 -19.23 17.00
N VAL A 102 -15.67 -18.25 16.49
CA VAL A 102 -15.14 -16.96 16.05
C VAL A 102 -14.38 -16.26 17.17
N ARG A 103 -15.01 -16.13 18.35
CA ARG A 103 -14.41 -15.51 19.53
C ARG A 103 -13.11 -16.22 19.94
N SER A 104 -13.10 -17.52 20.08
CA SER A 104 -11.90 -18.28 20.50
C SER A 104 -10.75 -18.13 19.50
N THR A 105 -11.05 -18.08 18.20
CA THR A 105 -10.03 -17.86 17.16
C THR A 105 -9.48 -16.44 17.21
N ASN A 106 -10.33 -15.42 17.37
CA ASN A 106 -9.89 -14.04 17.51
C ASN A 106 -9.00 -13.85 18.76
N GLU A 107 -9.36 -14.47 19.88
CA GLU A 107 -8.55 -14.43 21.10
C GLU A 107 -7.20 -15.16 20.93
N ALA A 108 -7.17 -16.28 20.21
CA ALA A 108 -5.93 -16.97 19.88
C ALA A 108 -5.01 -16.11 18.99
N ALA A 109 -5.56 -15.44 18.00
CA ALA A 109 -4.79 -14.52 17.15
C ALA A 109 -4.27 -13.32 17.95
N ALA A 110 -5.09 -12.73 18.82
CA ALA A 110 -4.67 -11.66 19.73
C ALA A 110 -3.54 -12.09 20.66
N LYS A 111 -3.58 -13.33 21.15
CA LYS A 111 -2.53 -13.91 21.99
C LYS A 111 -1.21 -14.02 21.20
N LEU A 112 -1.24 -14.55 19.99
CA LEU A 112 -0.04 -14.62 19.14
C LEU A 112 0.55 -13.24 18.85
N LYS A 113 -0.28 -12.22 18.61
CA LYS A 113 0.17 -10.83 18.46
C LYS A 113 0.89 -10.34 19.72
N GLN A 114 0.41 -10.68 20.92
CA GLN A 114 1.04 -10.28 22.17
C GLN A 114 2.34 -11.05 22.47
N GLU A 115 2.38 -12.33 22.15
CA GLU A 115 3.55 -13.19 22.37
C GLU A 115 4.69 -12.91 21.39
N HIS A 116 4.36 -12.40 20.18
CA HIS A 116 5.32 -12.12 19.12
C HIS A 116 5.15 -10.68 18.59
N PRO A 117 5.45 -9.65 19.40
CA PRO A 117 5.22 -8.26 19.03
C PRO A 117 6.03 -7.88 17.79
N GLY A 118 5.37 -7.22 16.83
CA GLY A 118 5.94 -6.83 15.54
C GLY A 118 6.06 -7.96 14.52
N ARG A 119 5.76 -9.22 14.90
CA ARG A 119 5.75 -10.35 13.97
C ARG A 119 4.34 -10.69 13.49
N PHE A 120 3.36 -10.66 14.37
CA PHE A 120 1.97 -10.89 14.03
C PHE A 120 1.10 -9.67 14.30
N LEU A 121 0.25 -9.36 13.35
CA LEU A 121 -0.96 -8.56 13.46
C LEU A 121 -2.16 -9.49 13.20
N PHE A 122 -3.39 -9.04 13.42
CA PHE A 122 -4.54 -9.86 13.07
C PHE A 122 -5.77 -9.03 12.70
N CYS A 123 -6.56 -9.55 11.77
CA CYS A 123 -7.89 -9.07 11.48
C CYS A 123 -8.92 -10.09 11.97
N ALA A 124 -9.83 -9.62 12.83
CA ALA A 124 -10.79 -10.49 13.51
C ALA A 124 -11.91 -10.94 12.55
N ALA A 125 -12.31 -12.21 12.65
CA ALA A 125 -13.49 -12.73 12.01
C ALA A 125 -14.77 -12.29 12.75
N LEU A 126 -15.92 -12.29 12.05
CA LEU A 126 -17.22 -11.96 12.61
C LEU A 126 -18.21 -13.11 12.42
N PRO A 127 -19.11 -13.38 13.37
CA PRO A 127 -20.04 -14.50 13.30
C PRO A 127 -21.30 -14.18 12.45
N LEU A 128 -21.08 -13.77 11.20
CA LEU A 128 -22.17 -13.64 10.24
C LEU A 128 -22.79 -15.03 9.95
N PRO A 129 -24.10 -15.11 9.61
CA PRO A 129 -24.98 -14.01 9.20
C PRO A 129 -25.69 -13.30 10.37
N ASP A 130 -25.45 -13.63 11.64
CA ASP A 130 -26.00 -12.90 12.78
C ASP A 130 -25.34 -11.51 12.89
N VAL A 131 -26.03 -10.49 12.35
CA VAL A 131 -25.51 -9.11 12.28
C VAL A 131 -25.30 -8.50 13.66
N ASP A 132 -26.20 -8.76 14.62
CA ASP A 132 -26.08 -8.25 15.98
C ASP A 132 -24.89 -8.89 16.71
N ALA A 133 -24.68 -10.19 16.56
CA ALA A 133 -23.51 -10.87 17.09
C ALA A 133 -22.23 -10.37 16.41
N ALA A 134 -22.26 -10.14 15.09
CA ALA A 134 -21.13 -9.61 14.34
C ALA A 134 -20.75 -8.19 14.81
N ILE A 135 -21.72 -7.32 15.08
CA ILE A 135 -21.47 -5.98 15.64
C ILE A 135 -20.82 -6.06 17.01
N ARG A 136 -21.37 -6.89 17.92
CA ARG A 136 -20.78 -7.08 19.25
C ARG A 136 -19.35 -7.61 19.18
N GLU A 137 -19.10 -8.56 18.27
CA GLU A 137 -17.77 -9.12 18.08
C GLU A 137 -16.80 -8.10 17.47
N ALA A 138 -17.21 -7.32 16.48
CA ALA A 138 -16.40 -6.28 15.88
C ALA A 138 -15.97 -5.23 16.92
N ILE A 139 -16.89 -4.78 17.77
CA ILE A 139 -16.59 -3.84 18.85
C ILE A 139 -15.60 -4.45 19.84
N TYR A 140 -15.81 -5.68 20.26
CA TYR A 140 -14.90 -6.37 21.19
C TYR A 140 -13.52 -6.57 20.58
N ALA A 141 -13.45 -7.01 19.35
CA ALA A 141 -12.17 -7.27 18.68
C ALA A 141 -11.36 -5.99 18.49
N LEU A 142 -11.98 -4.92 17.99
CA LEU A 142 -11.29 -3.65 17.73
C LEU A 142 -10.98 -2.89 19.03
N ASP A 143 -11.96 -2.80 19.93
CA ASP A 143 -11.85 -1.93 21.11
C ASP A 143 -11.13 -2.64 22.29
N THR A 144 -11.24 -3.97 22.44
CA THR A 144 -10.67 -4.74 23.56
C THR A 144 -9.45 -5.57 23.15
N LEU A 145 -9.58 -6.41 22.12
CA LEU A 145 -8.48 -7.26 21.68
C LEU A 145 -7.43 -6.50 20.87
N LYS A 146 -7.73 -5.25 20.46
CA LYS A 146 -6.85 -4.43 19.64
C LYS A 146 -6.50 -5.11 18.31
N ALA A 147 -7.52 -5.67 17.66
CA ALA A 147 -7.42 -6.16 16.31
C ALA A 147 -7.01 -5.02 15.37
N ASP A 148 -6.16 -5.32 14.39
CA ASP A 148 -5.67 -4.34 13.40
C ASP A 148 -6.68 -4.12 12.27
N GLY A 149 -7.72 -4.93 12.23
CA GLY A 149 -8.82 -4.85 11.28
C GLY A 149 -9.84 -5.96 11.48
N ILE A 150 -10.70 -6.10 10.47
CA ILE A 150 -11.76 -7.10 10.42
C ILE A 150 -11.60 -7.95 9.15
N LYS A 151 -11.74 -9.27 9.27
CA LYS A 151 -11.85 -10.18 8.12
C LYS A 151 -13.32 -10.42 7.80
N LEU A 152 -13.70 -10.20 6.54
CA LEU A 152 -15.04 -10.54 6.03
C LEU A 152 -14.96 -11.56 4.90
N ALA A 153 -15.89 -12.53 4.90
CA ALA A 153 -16.11 -13.41 3.75
C ALA A 153 -16.89 -12.66 2.65
N THR A 154 -16.70 -13.06 1.40
CA THR A 154 -17.43 -12.48 0.25
C THR A 154 -18.94 -12.68 0.32
N ASN A 155 -19.36 -13.82 0.86
CA ASN A 155 -20.73 -14.14 1.23
C ASN A 155 -20.75 -15.06 2.45
N VAL A 156 -21.84 -15.12 3.16
CA VAL A 156 -22.14 -16.12 4.17
C VAL A 156 -23.56 -16.59 3.91
N GLU A 157 -23.73 -17.89 3.71
CA GLU A 157 -25.04 -18.52 3.37
C GLU A 157 -25.75 -17.82 2.19
N GLY A 158 -24.98 -17.38 1.17
CA GLY A 158 -25.50 -16.68 0.00
C GLY A 158 -25.82 -15.18 0.20
N GLN A 159 -25.67 -14.64 1.42
CA GLN A 159 -25.77 -13.22 1.67
C GLN A 159 -24.45 -12.52 1.35
N TYR A 160 -24.41 -11.82 0.23
CA TYR A 160 -23.20 -11.14 -0.23
C TYR A 160 -22.99 -9.81 0.49
N LEU A 161 -21.71 -9.43 0.64
CA LEU A 161 -21.35 -8.10 1.09
C LEU A 161 -22.03 -7.04 0.20
N GLY A 162 -22.52 -5.99 0.84
CA GLY A 162 -23.35 -4.97 0.20
C GLY A 162 -24.86 -5.21 0.33
N ALA A 163 -25.29 -6.32 0.94
CA ALA A 163 -26.70 -6.52 1.31
C ALA A 163 -27.14 -5.45 2.31
N PRO A 164 -28.39 -4.90 2.20
CA PRO A 164 -28.87 -3.83 3.08
C PRO A 164 -28.84 -4.20 4.56
N GLU A 165 -29.03 -5.46 4.88
CA GLU A 165 -29.01 -6.02 6.24
C GLU A 165 -27.66 -5.79 6.93
N LEU A 166 -26.59 -5.62 6.16
CA LEU A 166 -25.23 -5.38 6.67
C LEU A 166 -24.92 -3.87 6.88
N ASP A 167 -25.82 -2.96 6.55
CA ASP A 167 -25.57 -1.53 6.63
C ASP A 167 -25.24 -1.06 8.05
N THR A 168 -25.87 -1.62 9.09
CA THR A 168 -25.57 -1.31 10.48
C THR A 168 -24.17 -1.76 10.87
N LEU A 169 -23.73 -2.94 10.41
CA LEU A 169 -22.36 -3.40 10.59
C LEU A 169 -21.36 -2.47 9.89
N PHE A 170 -21.60 -2.11 8.64
CA PHE A 170 -20.74 -1.18 7.90
C PHE A 170 -20.67 0.21 8.57
N SER A 171 -21.76 0.70 9.17
CA SER A 171 -21.76 1.94 9.96
C SER A 171 -20.82 1.86 11.15
N VAL A 172 -20.90 0.77 11.93
CA VAL A 172 -20.04 0.55 13.11
C VAL A 172 -18.56 0.43 12.73
N LEU A 173 -18.26 -0.25 11.61
CA LEU A 173 -16.90 -0.37 11.09
C LEU A 173 -16.37 0.97 10.57
N ASN A 174 -17.23 1.76 9.92
CA ASN A 174 -16.89 3.08 9.40
C ASN A 174 -16.57 4.10 10.50
N GLU A 175 -17.32 4.08 11.61
CA GLU A 175 -17.03 4.91 12.80
C GLU A 175 -15.66 4.62 13.38
N ARG A 176 -15.21 3.36 13.30
CA ARG A 176 -13.90 2.89 13.80
C ARG A 176 -12.80 2.98 12.75
N LYS A 177 -13.10 3.47 11.54
CA LYS A 177 -12.17 3.54 10.40
C LYS A 177 -11.48 2.19 10.14
N ALA A 178 -12.23 1.11 10.28
CA ALA A 178 -11.70 -0.23 10.25
C ALA A 178 -11.06 -0.58 8.90
N VAL A 179 -9.93 -1.26 8.95
CA VAL A 179 -9.39 -1.98 7.79
C VAL A 179 -10.15 -3.30 7.67
N ILE A 180 -10.64 -3.59 6.48
CA ILE A 180 -11.37 -4.82 6.18
C ILE A 180 -10.53 -5.64 5.19
N ILE A 181 -10.11 -6.83 5.59
CA ILE A 181 -9.51 -7.81 4.68
C ILE A 181 -10.62 -8.73 4.18
N LEU A 182 -10.89 -8.71 2.88
CA LEU A 182 -11.79 -9.66 2.28
C LEU A 182 -11.08 -11.01 2.09
N HIS A 183 -11.84 -12.09 2.25
CA HIS A 183 -11.40 -13.40 1.79
C HIS A 183 -12.56 -14.11 1.09
N PRO A 184 -12.33 -14.69 -0.08
CA PRO A 184 -13.37 -15.42 -0.78
C PRO A 184 -13.88 -16.60 0.05
N HIS A 185 -15.15 -16.89 -0.19
CA HIS A 185 -15.83 -18.09 0.28
C HIS A 185 -16.49 -18.76 -0.93
N ARG A 186 -16.78 -20.03 -0.83
CA ARG A 186 -17.48 -20.75 -1.89
C ARG A 186 -18.77 -20.03 -2.29
N PRO A 187 -19.20 -20.11 -3.55
CA PRO A 187 -20.53 -19.62 -3.91
C PRO A 187 -21.63 -20.41 -3.19
N GLU A 188 -22.71 -19.74 -2.86
CA GLU A 188 -23.85 -20.41 -2.20
C GLU A 188 -25.12 -20.10 -2.97
N PRO A 189 -25.79 -21.06 -3.60
CA PRO A 189 -25.43 -22.49 -3.67
C PRO A 189 -24.27 -22.79 -4.65
N VAL A 190 -23.47 -23.80 -4.33
CA VAL A 190 -22.43 -24.29 -5.24
C VAL A 190 -23.04 -25.08 -6.41
N ASN A 191 -22.73 -24.70 -7.64
CA ASN A 191 -23.08 -25.48 -8.79
C ASN A 191 -22.09 -26.64 -8.98
N ARG A 192 -22.41 -27.81 -8.47
CA ARG A 192 -21.55 -28.98 -8.52
C ARG A 192 -21.49 -29.68 -9.89
N GLN A 193 -22.20 -29.17 -10.88
CA GLN A 193 -22.14 -29.69 -12.25
C GLN A 193 -21.07 -28.99 -13.09
N VAL A 194 -20.50 -27.89 -12.58
CA VAL A 194 -19.44 -27.13 -13.25
C VAL A 194 -18.14 -27.36 -12.49
N MET A 195 -17.04 -27.58 -13.21
CA MET A 195 -15.69 -27.77 -12.66
C MET A 195 -15.63 -28.87 -11.57
N GLN A 196 -16.30 -29.97 -11.77
CA GLN A 196 -16.59 -31.03 -10.77
C GLN A 196 -15.36 -31.59 -10.05
N GLN A 197 -14.20 -31.59 -10.69
CA GLN A 197 -12.94 -32.10 -10.13
C GLN A 197 -11.91 -31.03 -9.81
N THR A 198 -12.36 -29.79 -9.80
CA THR A 198 -11.49 -28.63 -9.58
C THR A 198 -11.80 -28.01 -8.20
N PRO A 199 -10.78 -27.79 -7.34
CA PRO A 199 -10.98 -27.04 -6.11
C PRO A 199 -11.56 -25.65 -6.37
N LEU A 200 -12.51 -25.22 -5.53
CA LEU A 200 -13.21 -23.94 -5.69
C LEU A 200 -12.26 -22.74 -5.70
N ALA A 201 -11.16 -22.83 -4.96
CA ALA A 201 -10.13 -21.80 -4.93
C ALA A 201 -9.51 -21.46 -6.30
N MET A 202 -9.49 -22.41 -7.26
CA MET A 202 -8.87 -22.18 -8.57
C MET A 202 -9.64 -21.19 -9.44
N GLN A 203 -10.97 -21.10 -9.30
CA GLN A 203 -11.82 -20.29 -10.15
C GLN A 203 -12.88 -19.52 -9.36
N GLU A 204 -13.64 -20.23 -8.51
CA GLU A 204 -14.80 -19.64 -7.86
C GLU A 204 -14.41 -18.52 -6.89
N TYR A 205 -13.26 -18.61 -6.23
CA TYR A 205 -12.79 -17.56 -5.34
C TYR A 205 -12.62 -16.21 -6.04
N LEU A 206 -12.09 -16.21 -7.26
CA LEU A 206 -11.96 -14.98 -8.05
C LEU A 206 -13.33 -14.44 -8.47
N SER A 207 -14.25 -15.35 -8.84
CA SER A 207 -15.62 -15.00 -9.18
C SER A 207 -16.37 -14.40 -8.00
N GLU A 208 -16.24 -15.00 -6.81
CA GLU A 208 -16.91 -14.57 -5.59
C GLU A 208 -16.39 -13.23 -5.08
N THR A 209 -15.07 -13.02 -5.09
CA THR A 209 -14.47 -11.72 -4.77
C THR A 209 -14.99 -10.63 -5.69
N THR A 210 -14.99 -10.89 -7.00
CA THR A 210 -15.50 -9.93 -7.99
C THR A 210 -16.97 -9.62 -7.80
N ARG A 211 -17.80 -10.64 -7.51
CA ARG A 211 -19.24 -10.49 -7.26
C ARG A 211 -19.50 -9.63 -6.02
N ALA A 212 -18.85 -9.94 -4.90
CA ALA A 212 -19.03 -9.21 -3.66
C ALA A 212 -18.63 -7.72 -3.79
N VAL A 213 -17.44 -7.44 -4.34
CA VAL A 213 -16.98 -6.06 -4.52
C VAL A 213 -17.84 -5.30 -5.51
N SER A 214 -18.24 -5.93 -6.63
CA SER A 214 -19.15 -5.31 -7.60
C SER A 214 -20.53 -5.01 -6.99
N ASN A 215 -21.03 -5.88 -6.09
CA ASN A 215 -22.29 -5.61 -5.36
C ASN A 215 -22.16 -4.41 -4.41
N MET A 216 -21.06 -4.33 -3.65
CA MET A 216 -20.80 -3.17 -2.79
C MET A 216 -20.70 -1.86 -3.59
N ILE A 217 -20.00 -1.87 -4.74
CA ILE A 217 -19.87 -0.70 -5.63
C ILE A 217 -21.24 -0.29 -6.18
N SER A 218 -22.00 -1.24 -6.76
CA SER A 218 -23.29 -0.93 -7.40
C SER A 218 -24.33 -0.37 -6.42
N ARG A 219 -24.18 -0.67 -5.13
CA ARG A 219 -25.02 -0.16 -4.03
C ARG A 219 -24.43 1.04 -3.30
N ASN A 220 -23.30 1.56 -3.76
CA ASN A 220 -22.58 2.67 -3.13
C ASN A 220 -22.23 2.42 -1.65
N VAL A 221 -22.04 1.19 -1.22
CA VAL A 221 -21.69 0.87 0.17
C VAL A 221 -20.37 1.53 0.54
N LEU A 222 -19.36 1.39 -0.31
CA LEU A 222 -18.03 1.93 -0.09
C LEU A 222 -18.00 3.46 -0.18
N ALA A 223 -18.85 4.06 -1.01
CA ALA A 223 -19.00 5.51 -1.08
C ALA A 223 -19.72 6.10 0.13
N ARG A 224 -20.69 5.37 0.73
CA ARG A 224 -21.40 5.77 1.96
C ARG A 224 -20.52 5.61 3.20
N TYR A 225 -19.75 4.54 3.26
CA TYR A 225 -18.87 4.18 4.38
C TYR A 225 -17.40 4.37 3.99
N ASN A 226 -17.01 5.58 3.66
CA ASN A 226 -15.72 5.91 3.03
C ASN A 226 -14.54 6.08 4.01
N HIS A 227 -14.76 5.91 5.30
CA HIS A 227 -13.69 5.88 6.29
C HIS A 227 -13.08 4.47 6.45
N ILE A 228 -13.79 3.40 6.05
CA ILE A 228 -13.21 2.06 5.99
C ILE A 228 -12.17 1.97 4.87
N LYS A 229 -11.28 1.01 4.97
CA LYS A 229 -10.38 0.58 3.89
C LYS A 229 -10.60 -0.90 3.64
N VAL A 230 -10.69 -1.29 2.38
CA VAL A 230 -11.02 -2.68 2.02
C VAL A 230 -9.89 -3.28 1.20
N VAL A 231 -9.24 -4.32 1.71
CA VAL A 231 -8.22 -5.09 0.99
C VAL A 231 -8.92 -6.20 0.20
N VAL A 232 -8.82 -6.11 -1.11
CA VAL A 232 -9.36 -7.09 -2.05
C VAL A 232 -8.27 -8.11 -2.37
N PRO A 233 -8.48 -9.41 -2.13
CA PRO A 233 -7.44 -10.42 -2.28
C PRO A 233 -7.19 -10.81 -3.74
N HIS A 234 -6.09 -11.59 -3.92
CA HIS A 234 -5.76 -12.31 -5.15
C HIS A 234 -5.67 -11.40 -6.37
N CYS A 235 -4.81 -10.37 -6.27
CA CYS A 235 -4.57 -9.40 -7.35
C CYS A 235 -5.86 -8.71 -7.86
N GLY A 236 -6.83 -8.49 -6.95
CA GLY A 236 -8.10 -7.85 -7.31
C GLY A 236 -9.06 -8.75 -8.10
N ALA A 237 -8.77 -10.05 -8.18
CA ALA A 237 -9.61 -11.04 -8.86
C ALA A 237 -9.91 -10.62 -10.34
N TYR A 238 -11.17 -10.56 -10.76
CA TYR A 238 -11.57 -10.11 -12.11
C TYR A 238 -11.96 -8.62 -12.16
N LEU A 239 -11.76 -7.85 -11.11
CA LEU A 239 -12.11 -6.43 -11.07
C LEU A 239 -11.41 -5.58 -12.14
N PRO A 240 -10.13 -5.82 -12.50
CA PRO A 240 -9.49 -5.08 -13.59
C PRO A 240 -10.20 -5.20 -14.94
N LEU A 241 -10.93 -6.29 -15.17
CA LEU A 241 -11.74 -6.49 -16.37
C LEU A 241 -13.19 -6.04 -16.19
N SER A 242 -13.78 -6.28 -15.01
CA SER A 242 -15.20 -6.00 -14.77
C SER A 242 -15.49 -4.52 -14.50
N VAL A 243 -14.63 -3.81 -13.75
CA VAL A 243 -14.82 -2.39 -13.43
C VAL A 243 -14.89 -1.50 -14.66
N PRO A 244 -13.97 -1.56 -15.64
CA PRO A 244 -14.06 -0.76 -16.87
C PRO A 244 -15.35 -1.06 -17.65
N ARG A 245 -15.75 -2.33 -17.74
CA ARG A 245 -17.01 -2.75 -18.39
C ARG A 245 -18.23 -2.16 -17.67
N MET A 246 -18.30 -2.29 -16.36
CA MET A 246 -19.40 -1.74 -15.56
C MET A 246 -19.48 -0.21 -15.71
N LYS A 247 -18.34 0.49 -15.61
CA LYS A 247 -18.27 1.96 -15.81
C LYS A 247 -18.81 2.38 -17.18
N SER A 248 -18.41 1.68 -18.24
CA SER A 248 -18.84 2.00 -19.61
C SER A 248 -20.34 1.80 -19.84
N LEU A 249 -20.93 0.81 -19.18
CA LEU A 249 -22.35 0.49 -19.31
C LEU A 249 -23.26 1.34 -18.39
N THR A 250 -22.73 1.86 -17.29
CA THR A 250 -23.49 2.62 -16.29
C THR A 250 -24.35 3.73 -16.88
N PRO A 251 -23.87 4.62 -17.77
CA PRO A 251 -24.70 5.70 -18.32
C PRO A 251 -25.94 5.20 -19.08
N VAL A 252 -25.79 4.13 -19.87
CA VAL A 252 -26.90 3.53 -20.63
C VAL A 252 -27.89 2.88 -19.68
N MET A 253 -27.41 2.16 -18.66
CA MET A 253 -28.28 1.50 -17.69
C MET A 253 -29.04 2.52 -16.82
N GLN A 254 -28.41 3.63 -16.47
CA GLN A 254 -29.05 4.74 -15.75
C GLN A 254 -30.12 5.43 -16.59
N ALA A 255 -29.83 5.72 -17.87
CA ALA A 255 -30.80 6.30 -18.79
C ALA A 255 -32.09 5.44 -18.93
N ASN A 256 -31.92 4.10 -18.84
CA ASN A 256 -33.00 3.13 -18.86
C ASN A 256 -33.57 2.81 -17.47
N LYS A 257 -33.17 3.52 -16.41
CA LYS A 257 -33.59 3.31 -15.01
C LYS A 257 -33.37 1.88 -14.48
N MET A 258 -32.38 1.18 -15.01
CA MET A 258 -32.02 -0.19 -14.60
C MET A 258 -31.06 -0.21 -13.42
N VAL A 259 -30.27 0.85 -13.24
CA VAL A 259 -29.37 1.05 -12.09
C VAL A 259 -29.50 2.48 -11.57
N GLY A 260 -29.25 2.67 -10.27
CA GLY A 260 -29.16 3.98 -9.65
C GLY A 260 -27.84 4.70 -9.98
N GLU A 261 -27.64 5.85 -9.38
CA GLU A 261 -26.38 6.57 -9.46
C GLU A 261 -25.28 5.76 -8.73
N ILE A 262 -24.11 5.64 -9.37
CA ILE A 262 -22.94 4.96 -8.81
C ILE A 262 -21.80 5.98 -8.72
N ASP A 263 -21.33 6.26 -7.49
CA ASP A 263 -20.15 7.08 -7.24
C ASP A 263 -18.88 6.24 -7.39
N TRP A 264 -18.41 6.09 -8.62
CA TRP A 264 -17.25 5.27 -8.97
C TRP A 264 -15.99 5.73 -8.25
N GLU A 265 -15.79 7.04 -8.11
CA GLU A 265 -14.59 7.60 -7.51
C GLU A 265 -14.48 7.24 -6.04
N LYS A 266 -15.53 7.51 -5.26
CA LYS A 266 -15.53 7.19 -3.83
C LYS A 266 -15.54 5.70 -3.55
N ASN A 267 -16.26 4.90 -4.35
CA ASN A 267 -16.25 3.45 -4.16
C ASN A 267 -14.86 2.84 -4.41
N LEU A 268 -14.12 3.30 -5.41
CA LEU A 268 -12.79 2.75 -5.72
C LEU A 268 -11.69 3.30 -4.82
N ALA A 269 -11.85 4.52 -4.29
CA ALA A 269 -10.84 5.19 -3.48
C ALA A 269 -10.49 4.47 -2.16
N VAL A 270 -11.36 3.61 -1.66
CA VAL A 270 -11.16 2.88 -0.40
C VAL A 270 -10.67 1.44 -0.60
N LEU A 271 -10.51 1.01 -1.87
CA LEU A 271 -10.06 -0.33 -2.21
C LEU A 271 -8.53 -0.41 -2.29
N TYR A 272 -7.98 -1.35 -1.58
CA TYR A 272 -6.59 -1.80 -1.64
C TYR A 272 -6.57 -3.21 -2.22
N TYR A 273 -5.43 -3.66 -2.72
CA TYR A 273 -5.35 -4.95 -3.39
C TYR A 273 -4.10 -5.70 -2.96
N ASP A 274 -4.26 -6.89 -2.40
CA ASP A 274 -3.10 -7.74 -2.16
C ASP A 274 -2.71 -8.52 -3.42
N LEU A 275 -1.45 -8.90 -3.47
CA LEU A 275 -0.86 -9.61 -4.59
C LEU A 275 -0.65 -11.11 -4.29
N ALA A 276 -1.44 -11.70 -3.40
CA ALA A 276 -1.41 -13.14 -3.16
C ALA A 276 -1.78 -13.93 -4.44
N GLY A 277 -1.26 -15.13 -4.56
CA GLY A 277 -1.55 -16.04 -5.67
C GLY A 277 -0.70 -15.78 -6.92
N ALA A 278 -1.32 -15.64 -8.08
CA ALA A 278 -0.63 -15.63 -9.37
C ALA A 278 -0.22 -14.22 -9.83
N HIS A 279 0.59 -13.54 -9.05
CA HIS A 279 1.12 -12.23 -9.41
C HIS A 279 2.18 -12.30 -10.53
N SER A 280 2.16 -11.32 -11.41
CA SER A 280 3.19 -11.08 -12.44
C SER A 280 3.24 -9.59 -12.78
N PRO A 281 4.26 -9.12 -13.51
CA PRO A 281 4.28 -7.73 -13.99
C PRO A 281 3.02 -7.34 -14.79
N GLU A 282 2.52 -8.24 -15.63
CA GLU A 282 1.33 -8.02 -16.46
C GLU A 282 0.07 -7.88 -15.61
N VAL A 283 -0.07 -8.73 -14.58
CA VAL A 283 -1.20 -8.67 -13.64
C VAL A 283 -1.18 -7.37 -12.86
N ILE A 284 0.00 -6.91 -12.40
CA ILE A 284 0.14 -5.62 -11.71
C ILE A 284 -0.25 -4.48 -12.64
N ARG A 285 0.26 -4.46 -13.89
CA ARG A 285 -0.09 -3.43 -14.88
C ARG A 285 -1.60 -3.41 -15.16
N MET A 286 -2.20 -4.57 -15.27
CA MET A 286 -3.66 -4.67 -15.46
C MET A 286 -4.40 -4.13 -14.24
N LEU A 287 -3.97 -4.44 -13.01
CA LEU A 287 -4.55 -3.92 -11.78
C LEU A 287 -4.41 -2.38 -11.69
N LEU A 288 -3.27 -1.82 -12.12
CA LEU A 288 -3.03 -0.39 -12.17
C LEU A 288 -3.93 0.38 -13.17
N THR A 289 -4.73 -0.31 -13.98
CA THR A 289 -5.77 0.34 -14.80
C THR A 289 -6.98 0.80 -13.98
N ILE A 290 -7.16 0.28 -12.77
CA ILE A 290 -8.30 0.60 -11.89
C ILE A 290 -7.87 1.19 -10.53
N THR A 291 -6.58 1.22 -10.22
CA THR A 291 -6.04 1.72 -8.96
C THR A 291 -4.69 2.38 -9.16
N THR A 292 -4.05 2.81 -8.07
CA THR A 292 -2.72 3.42 -8.04
C THR A 292 -1.74 2.58 -7.21
N PRO A 293 -0.42 2.72 -7.38
CA PRO A 293 0.56 1.88 -6.70
C PRO A 293 0.53 1.93 -5.17
N ASP A 294 0.05 3.03 -4.59
CA ASP A 294 -0.13 3.21 -3.14
C ASP A 294 -1.27 2.36 -2.54
N HIS A 295 -2.03 1.68 -3.39
CA HIS A 295 -3.09 0.75 -3.00
C HIS A 295 -2.71 -0.73 -3.18
N LEU A 296 -1.46 -1.03 -3.59
CA LEU A 296 -0.98 -2.39 -3.77
C LEU A 296 -0.22 -2.89 -2.53
N LEU A 297 -0.47 -4.13 -2.14
CA LEU A 297 0.05 -4.73 -0.92
C LEU A 297 0.63 -6.12 -1.22
N TYR A 298 1.66 -6.54 -0.50
CA TYR A 298 2.11 -7.93 -0.58
C TYR A 298 1.20 -8.85 0.25
N GLY A 299 0.87 -10.02 -0.30
CA GLY A 299 0.16 -11.10 0.37
C GLY A 299 0.73 -12.45 -0.04
N SER A 300 0.76 -13.43 0.87
CA SER A 300 1.33 -14.75 0.64
C SER A 300 0.33 -15.88 0.47
N ASP A 301 -0.81 -15.79 1.15
CA ASP A 301 -1.80 -16.85 1.29
C ASP A 301 -1.27 -18.07 2.11
N TYR A 302 -0.31 -17.82 3.04
CA TYR A 302 0.17 -18.86 3.96
C TYR A 302 -0.93 -19.24 4.96
N PRO A 303 -1.15 -20.53 5.32
CA PRO A 303 -0.37 -21.71 4.96
C PRO A 303 -0.90 -22.52 3.75
N TYR A 304 -1.84 -21.99 2.97
CA TYR A 304 -2.28 -22.64 1.74
C TYR A 304 -1.16 -22.72 0.70
N VAL A 305 -0.31 -21.72 0.69
CA VAL A 305 0.97 -21.73 -0.03
C VAL A 305 2.06 -22.25 0.91
N SER A 306 2.79 -23.30 0.51
CA SER A 306 3.88 -23.84 1.34
C SER A 306 5.03 -22.85 1.53
N SER A 307 5.83 -22.98 2.60
CA SER A 307 6.98 -22.12 2.88
C SER A 307 7.94 -22.00 1.69
N GLN A 308 8.20 -23.10 0.99
CA GLN A 308 9.05 -23.10 -0.21
C GLN A 308 8.43 -22.27 -1.35
N MET A 309 7.14 -22.45 -1.61
CA MET A 309 6.42 -21.70 -2.66
C MET A 309 6.34 -20.22 -2.33
N LEU A 310 6.06 -19.86 -1.06
CA LEU A 310 6.04 -18.49 -0.58
C LEU A 310 7.39 -17.81 -0.83
N THR A 311 8.50 -18.44 -0.38
CA THR A 311 9.83 -17.89 -0.55
C THR A 311 10.17 -17.68 -2.02
N GLN A 312 9.89 -18.66 -2.89
CA GLN A 312 10.14 -18.55 -4.32
C GLN A 312 9.27 -17.49 -4.99
N SER A 313 8.00 -17.38 -4.60
CA SER A 313 7.06 -16.39 -5.11
C SER A 313 7.51 -14.96 -4.75
N LEU A 314 7.84 -14.73 -3.46
CA LEU A 314 8.34 -13.44 -3.00
C LEU A 314 9.68 -13.07 -3.65
N GLN A 315 10.59 -14.03 -3.86
CA GLN A 315 11.84 -13.78 -4.58
C GLN A 315 11.58 -13.33 -6.02
N ARG A 316 10.68 -13.98 -6.74
CA ARG A 316 10.26 -13.56 -8.10
C ARG A 316 9.65 -12.17 -8.09
N MET A 317 8.79 -11.86 -7.09
CA MET A 317 8.22 -10.53 -6.95
C MET A 317 9.31 -9.47 -6.73
N LYS A 318 10.23 -9.69 -5.79
CA LYS A 318 11.36 -8.80 -5.53
C LYS A 318 12.23 -8.61 -6.78
N GLN A 319 12.41 -9.65 -7.59
CA GLN A 319 13.17 -9.59 -8.82
C GLN A 319 12.52 -8.66 -9.83
N TYR A 320 11.26 -8.90 -10.24
CA TYR A 320 10.63 -8.05 -11.25
C TYR A 320 10.33 -6.63 -10.74
N LEU A 321 10.04 -6.44 -9.45
CA LEU A 321 9.97 -5.11 -8.84
C LEU A 321 11.34 -4.39 -8.76
N THR A 322 12.40 -5.01 -9.23
CA THR A 322 13.73 -4.39 -9.39
C THR A 322 14.07 -4.20 -10.86
N THR A 323 13.68 -5.15 -11.73
CA THR A 323 14.11 -5.21 -13.13
C THR A 323 13.13 -4.56 -14.11
N GLU A 324 11.83 -4.47 -13.75
CA GLU A 324 10.82 -3.80 -14.57
C GLU A 324 10.85 -2.29 -14.31
N PRO A 325 11.25 -1.45 -15.28
CA PRO A 325 11.48 -0.03 -15.04
C PRO A 325 10.26 0.75 -14.57
N ASP A 326 9.07 0.34 -15.00
CA ASP A 326 7.79 0.96 -14.64
C ASP A 326 7.25 0.52 -13.27
N LEU A 327 7.74 -0.61 -12.73
CA LEU A 327 7.35 -1.13 -11.42
C LEU A 327 8.40 -0.89 -10.32
N ALA A 328 9.66 -0.76 -10.70
CA ALA A 328 10.77 -0.60 -9.75
C ALA A 328 10.59 0.58 -8.76
N PRO A 329 10.04 1.75 -9.15
CA PRO A 329 9.77 2.84 -8.22
C PRO A 329 8.79 2.48 -7.10
N PHE A 330 7.93 1.49 -7.30
CA PHE A 330 6.89 1.10 -6.36
C PHE A 330 7.25 -0.08 -5.46
N ARG A 331 8.47 -0.60 -5.60
CA ARG A 331 8.93 -1.80 -4.89
C ARG A 331 8.73 -1.72 -3.37
N GLU A 332 9.21 -0.67 -2.75
CA GLU A 332 9.09 -0.50 -1.30
C GLU A 332 7.65 -0.23 -0.87
N MET A 333 6.90 0.50 -1.68
CA MET A 333 5.48 0.74 -1.43
C MET A 333 4.72 -0.58 -1.37
N ILE A 334 4.88 -1.44 -2.35
CA ILE A 334 4.19 -2.73 -2.46
C ILE A 334 4.63 -3.69 -1.36
N LEU A 335 5.93 -3.75 -1.06
CA LEU A 335 6.46 -4.75 -0.14
C LEU A 335 6.18 -4.43 1.33
N TYR A 336 6.08 -3.14 1.73
CA TYR A 336 5.85 -2.79 3.14
C TYR A 336 5.21 -1.42 3.39
N LYS A 337 5.61 -0.32 2.70
CA LYS A 337 5.19 1.05 3.07
C LYS A 337 3.68 1.25 3.05
N ASN A 338 3.00 0.70 2.04
CA ASN A 338 1.55 0.81 1.95
C ASN A 338 0.85 0.06 3.09
N ALA A 339 1.37 -1.12 3.47
CA ALA A 339 0.84 -1.90 4.59
C ALA A 339 1.12 -1.23 5.94
N GLU A 340 2.32 -0.67 6.15
CA GLU A 340 2.65 0.12 7.35
C GLU A 340 1.65 1.25 7.55
N TRP A 341 1.38 1.99 6.47
CA TRP A 341 0.44 3.10 6.53
C TRP A 341 -1.01 2.61 6.73
N LEU A 342 -1.43 1.59 5.99
CA LEU A 342 -2.79 1.06 6.06
C LEU A 342 -3.13 0.53 7.45
N LEU A 343 -2.18 -0.13 8.11
CA LEU A 343 -2.34 -0.78 9.43
C LEU A 343 -1.92 0.13 10.60
N ASP A 344 -1.77 1.42 10.35
CA ASP A 344 -1.40 2.45 11.34
C ASP A 344 -0.06 2.17 12.08
N MET A 345 0.82 1.40 11.45
CA MET A 345 2.16 1.09 11.96
C MET A 345 3.15 2.24 11.74
N SER A 346 2.83 3.16 10.82
CA SER A 346 3.65 4.31 10.45
C SER A 346 2.80 5.58 10.48
N GLN A 347 3.30 6.61 11.16
CA GLN A 347 2.64 7.92 11.18
C GLN A 347 2.85 8.73 9.89
N THR A 348 3.65 8.23 8.97
CA THR A 348 3.94 8.87 7.68
C THR A 348 3.27 8.13 6.55
N LYS A 349 2.26 8.76 5.95
CA LYS A 349 1.62 8.25 4.74
C LYS A 349 2.65 8.11 3.61
N PRO A 350 2.61 7.02 2.82
CA PRO A 350 3.46 6.91 1.64
C PRO A 350 3.33 8.13 0.72
N VAL A 351 4.39 8.47 0.02
CA VAL A 351 4.62 9.71 -0.75
C VAL A 351 3.46 10.19 -1.63
N ALA A 352 2.50 9.36 -1.98
CA ALA A 352 1.30 9.76 -2.72
C ALA A 352 0.42 10.80 -1.98
N GLU A 353 0.53 10.94 -0.65
CA GLU A 353 -0.15 12.00 0.13
C GLU A 353 0.75 13.11 0.65
N SER A 354 2.07 13.04 0.47
CA SER A 354 2.98 14.12 0.87
C SER A 354 2.82 15.41 0.04
N PHE A 355 1.81 15.46 -0.82
CA PHE A 355 1.39 16.71 -1.48
C PHE A 355 0.85 17.78 -0.51
N ASN A 356 0.72 17.48 0.77
CA ASN A 356 0.22 18.39 1.77
C ASN A 356 1.33 19.25 2.37
N GLY A 357 1.90 20.14 1.59
CA GLY A 357 2.41 21.30 2.26
C GLY A 357 3.65 21.97 1.72
N LYS A 358 4.46 21.40 0.87
CA LYS A 358 5.61 22.15 0.32
C LYS A 358 6.02 21.64 -1.05
N MET A 359 5.07 21.50 -1.97
CA MET A 359 5.45 21.34 -3.38
C MET A 359 6.37 22.50 -3.78
N ILE A 360 7.43 22.17 -4.47
CA ILE A 360 8.25 23.17 -5.14
C ILE A 360 7.66 23.36 -6.52
N VAL A 361 7.23 24.57 -6.78
CA VAL A 361 6.77 25.00 -8.11
C VAL A 361 7.79 25.99 -8.65
N ARG A 362 8.32 25.75 -9.82
CA ARG A 362 9.28 26.61 -10.53
C ARG A 362 8.84 26.86 -11.96
N LEU A 363 9.26 27.94 -12.48
CA LEU A 363 9.16 28.26 -13.90
C LEU A 363 10.57 28.49 -14.42
N ALA A 364 11.20 27.46 -14.99
CA ALA A 364 12.49 27.64 -15.64
C ALA A 364 12.33 28.50 -16.89
N GLU A 365 13.03 29.62 -16.98
CA GLU A 365 13.09 30.49 -18.14
C GLU A 365 14.48 30.39 -18.77
N ILE A 366 14.53 29.83 -19.95
CA ILE A 366 15.78 29.46 -20.62
C ILE A 366 15.86 30.16 -22.00
N GLU A 367 16.96 30.80 -22.28
CA GLU A 367 17.29 31.30 -23.59
C GLU A 367 18.49 30.50 -24.15
N VAL A 368 18.30 29.89 -25.33
CA VAL A 368 19.30 29.02 -25.96
C VAL A 368 19.95 29.76 -27.13
N TYR A 369 21.25 29.59 -27.32
CA TYR A 369 21.90 30.11 -28.52
C TYR A 369 21.30 29.46 -29.77
N PRO A 370 20.88 30.23 -30.82
CA PRO A 370 20.19 29.70 -32.01
C PRO A 370 20.91 28.50 -32.66
N LYS A 371 22.23 28.55 -32.72
CA LYS A 371 23.07 27.48 -33.30
C LYS A 371 23.00 26.15 -32.55
N HIS A 372 22.57 26.16 -31.29
CA HIS A 372 22.49 24.98 -30.46
C HIS A 372 21.06 24.49 -30.23
N LEU A 373 20.04 25.21 -30.68
CA LEU A 373 18.63 24.96 -30.36
C LEU A 373 18.22 23.51 -30.64
N LYS A 374 18.53 22.97 -31.80
CA LYS A 374 18.15 21.59 -32.14
C LYS A 374 18.73 20.58 -31.17
N LYS A 375 20.01 20.71 -30.83
CA LYS A 375 20.69 19.78 -29.93
C LYS A 375 20.22 19.93 -28.50
N TYR A 376 19.93 21.17 -28.08
CA TYR A 376 19.36 21.45 -26.78
C TYR A 376 18.00 20.75 -26.60
N LEU A 377 17.10 20.85 -27.58
CA LEU A 377 15.78 20.21 -27.55
C LEU A 377 15.86 18.67 -27.42
N GLU A 378 16.87 18.04 -28.04
CA GLU A 378 17.10 16.59 -27.89
C GLU A 378 17.41 16.25 -26.44
N PHE A 379 18.28 17.00 -25.77
CA PHE A 379 18.61 16.79 -24.35
C PHE A 379 17.44 17.09 -23.41
N ALA A 380 16.72 18.21 -23.69
CA ALA A 380 15.56 18.59 -22.87
C ALA A 380 14.46 17.53 -22.94
N ASN A 381 14.08 17.09 -24.13
CA ASN A 381 13.05 16.05 -24.30
C ASN A 381 13.47 14.72 -23.65
N GLU A 382 14.76 14.36 -23.69
CA GLU A 382 15.26 13.15 -23.04
C GLU A 382 15.13 13.23 -21.51
N VAL A 383 15.60 14.34 -20.90
CA VAL A 383 15.56 14.50 -19.45
C VAL A 383 14.12 14.59 -18.92
N ASP A 384 13.27 15.38 -19.59
CA ASP A 384 11.87 15.55 -19.17
C ASP A 384 11.13 14.20 -19.18
N ARG A 385 11.26 13.43 -20.28
CA ARG A 385 10.67 12.11 -20.38
C ARG A 385 11.20 11.16 -19.31
N LEU A 386 12.51 11.07 -19.10
CA LEU A 386 13.11 10.16 -18.13
C LEU A 386 12.73 10.55 -16.68
N SER A 387 12.67 11.83 -16.38
CA SER A 387 12.26 12.32 -15.06
C SER A 387 10.79 12.00 -14.79
N MET A 388 9.90 12.23 -15.74
CA MET A 388 8.48 11.91 -15.60
C MET A 388 8.23 10.41 -15.52
N GLU A 389 9.02 9.58 -16.20
CA GLU A 389 8.87 8.12 -16.19
C GLU A 389 9.47 7.46 -14.93
N ARG A 390 10.55 8.02 -14.37
CA ARG A 390 11.39 7.32 -13.38
C ARG A 390 11.42 7.94 -11.99
N GLU A 391 11.00 9.19 -11.86
CA GLU A 391 11.12 9.94 -10.62
C GLU A 391 9.73 10.19 -9.99
N PRO A 392 9.32 9.38 -8.99
CA PRO A 392 8.00 9.53 -8.35
C PRO A 392 7.78 10.91 -7.71
N GLY A 393 8.86 11.59 -7.35
CA GLY A 393 8.82 12.93 -6.76
C GLY A 393 8.74 14.06 -7.78
N VAL A 394 8.88 13.77 -9.08
CA VAL A 394 8.68 14.74 -10.16
C VAL A 394 7.22 14.69 -10.59
N VAL A 395 6.46 15.71 -10.20
CA VAL A 395 5.00 15.77 -10.42
C VAL A 395 4.68 16.29 -11.82
N CYS A 396 5.47 17.25 -12.28
CA CYS A 396 5.30 17.86 -13.60
C CYS A 396 6.64 18.44 -14.10
N LEU A 397 7.00 18.07 -15.31
CA LEU A 397 7.95 18.78 -16.14
C LEU A 397 7.26 19.02 -17.47
N PHE A 398 6.88 20.28 -17.72
CA PHE A 398 6.14 20.65 -18.92
C PHE A 398 6.90 21.74 -19.69
N PRO A 399 7.77 21.32 -20.63
CA PRO A 399 8.54 22.25 -21.46
C PRO A 399 7.64 22.91 -22.52
N MET A 400 7.80 24.21 -22.65
CA MET A 400 7.09 25.04 -23.61
C MET A 400 8.08 25.90 -24.39
N GLN A 401 7.97 25.93 -25.70
CA GLN A 401 8.73 26.80 -26.56
C GLN A 401 7.90 28.03 -26.97
N SER A 402 8.48 29.22 -26.91
CA SER A 402 7.77 30.42 -27.32
C SER A 402 7.43 30.35 -28.84
N ALA A 403 6.17 30.69 -29.16
CA ALA A 403 5.73 30.79 -30.56
C ALA A 403 6.34 31.97 -31.31
N GLU A 404 6.76 33.01 -30.57
CA GLU A 404 7.35 34.24 -31.17
C GLU A 404 8.86 34.11 -31.35
N ASP A 405 9.55 33.41 -30.45
CA ASP A 405 10.99 33.21 -30.43
C ASP A 405 11.34 31.79 -29.99
N SER A 406 11.64 30.93 -30.94
CA SER A 406 11.93 29.52 -30.68
C SER A 406 13.17 29.27 -29.82
N THR A 407 14.00 30.30 -29.57
CA THR A 407 15.14 30.17 -28.64
C THR A 407 14.76 30.31 -27.18
N ARG A 408 13.55 30.76 -26.90
CA ARG A 408 13.01 30.95 -25.55
C ARG A 408 12.16 29.74 -25.13
N ILE A 409 12.61 29.09 -24.10
CA ILE A 409 11.97 27.90 -23.55
C ILE A 409 11.57 28.19 -22.10
N ARG A 410 10.38 27.74 -21.72
CA ARG A 410 9.91 27.77 -20.35
C ARG A 410 9.49 26.36 -19.94
N ILE A 411 9.91 25.96 -18.76
CA ILE A 411 9.54 24.67 -18.21
C ILE A 411 8.77 24.93 -16.90
N LEU A 412 7.51 24.48 -16.85
CA LEU A 412 6.80 24.38 -15.59
C LEU A 412 7.29 23.14 -14.87
N GLU A 413 7.95 23.35 -13.75
CA GLU A 413 8.51 22.29 -12.91
C GLU A 413 7.74 22.21 -11.60
N ILE A 414 7.28 21.01 -11.23
CA ILE A 414 6.60 20.76 -9.97
C ILE A 414 7.18 19.50 -9.35
N TYR A 415 7.69 19.65 -8.15
CA TYR A 415 8.24 18.56 -7.35
C TYR A 415 7.40 18.34 -6.10
N ALA A 416 7.25 17.10 -5.67
CA ALA A 416 6.44 16.73 -4.51
C ALA A 416 6.95 17.32 -3.19
N SER A 417 8.26 17.56 -3.09
CA SER A 417 8.92 18.13 -1.91
C SER A 417 10.30 18.69 -2.26
N GLU A 418 10.95 19.37 -1.31
CA GLU A 418 12.36 19.76 -1.42
C GLU A 418 13.27 18.54 -1.60
N GLU A 419 13.03 17.45 -0.88
CA GLU A 419 13.80 16.21 -0.97
C GLU A 419 13.68 15.61 -2.39
N ALA A 420 12.48 15.60 -2.96
CA ALA A 420 12.24 15.13 -4.33
C ALA A 420 13.03 15.98 -5.34
N TYR A 421 13.02 17.30 -5.18
CA TYR A 421 13.83 18.20 -6.01
C TYR A 421 15.33 17.91 -5.85
N GLN A 422 15.82 17.74 -4.63
CA GLN A 422 17.23 17.42 -4.38
C GLN A 422 17.65 16.06 -4.91
N LEU A 423 16.74 15.08 -4.95
CA LEU A 423 16.97 13.79 -5.58
C LEU A 423 17.05 13.93 -7.10
N HIS A 424 16.09 14.66 -7.71
CA HIS A 424 16.09 14.94 -9.15
C HIS A 424 17.42 15.53 -9.61
N LEU A 425 17.95 16.51 -8.89
CA LEU A 425 19.23 17.14 -9.23
C LEU A 425 20.43 16.17 -9.24
N LYS A 426 20.32 15.02 -8.58
CA LYS A 426 21.39 14.01 -8.47
C LYS A 426 21.26 12.87 -9.47
N THR A 427 20.16 12.78 -10.19
CA THR A 427 19.93 11.70 -11.18
C THR A 427 20.90 11.77 -12.34
N ASP A 428 21.28 10.62 -12.88
CA ASP A 428 22.24 10.54 -13.99
C ASP A 428 21.73 11.27 -15.24
N HIS A 429 20.43 11.17 -15.53
CA HIS A 429 19.84 11.83 -16.69
C HIS A 429 19.78 13.34 -16.51
N PHE A 430 19.52 13.87 -15.32
CA PHE A 430 19.59 15.31 -15.07
C PHE A 430 21.04 15.81 -15.13
N GLN A 431 22.01 15.08 -14.57
CA GLN A 431 23.41 15.45 -14.66
C GLN A 431 23.93 15.43 -16.13
N LYS A 432 23.52 14.43 -16.91
CA LYS A 432 23.80 14.37 -18.36
C LYS A 432 23.23 15.59 -19.09
N TYR A 433 21.97 15.93 -18.83
CA TYR A 433 21.33 17.14 -19.40
C TYR A 433 22.09 18.40 -19.00
N LYS A 434 22.31 18.62 -17.71
CA LYS A 434 22.97 19.82 -17.18
C LYS A 434 24.35 20.01 -17.77
N GLN A 435 25.19 18.98 -17.76
CA GLN A 435 26.55 19.05 -18.30
C GLN A 435 26.56 19.21 -19.82
N GLY A 436 25.67 18.47 -20.50
CA GLY A 436 25.59 18.48 -21.96
C GLY A 436 25.07 19.82 -22.55
N THR A 437 24.25 20.56 -21.77
CA THR A 437 23.59 21.77 -22.28
C THR A 437 24.16 23.08 -21.76
N LEU A 438 25.04 23.05 -20.74
CA LEU A 438 25.55 24.28 -20.10
C LEU A 438 26.11 25.33 -21.12
N HIS A 439 26.84 24.89 -22.14
CA HIS A 439 27.40 25.76 -23.16
C HIS A 439 26.41 26.21 -24.25
N MET A 440 25.21 25.63 -24.22
CA MET A 440 24.15 25.93 -25.19
C MET A 440 23.19 27.01 -24.66
N VAL A 441 23.15 27.20 -23.36
CA VAL A 441 22.25 28.11 -22.64
C VAL A 441 22.89 29.51 -22.65
N LYS A 442 22.15 30.51 -23.10
CA LYS A 442 22.53 31.91 -23.06
C LYS A 442 22.15 32.59 -21.76
N SER A 443 20.96 32.25 -21.26
CA SER A 443 20.48 32.69 -19.95
C SER A 443 19.56 31.66 -19.33
N LEU A 444 19.59 31.57 -17.99
CA LEU A 444 18.74 30.71 -17.20
C LEU A 444 18.26 31.51 -15.97
N ASN A 445 16.95 31.55 -15.79
CA ASN A 445 16.31 32.10 -14.62
C ASN A 445 15.36 31.02 -14.03
N LEU A 446 15.37 30.83 -12.71
CA LEU A 446 14.62 29.79 -12.02
C LEU A 446 13.78 30.38 -10.88
N PRO A 447 12.79 31.25 -11.17
CA PRO A 447 11.94 31.79 -10.11
C PRO A 447 11.13 30.67 -9.45
N THR A 448 11.15 30.68 -8.13
CA THR A 448 10.25 29.83 -7.32
C THR A 448 8.87 30.48 -7.31
N MET A 449 7.85 29.69 -7.63
CA MET A 449 6.48 30.13 -7.67
C MET A 449 5.70 29.55 -6.49
N GLN A 450 4.64 30.23 -6.05
CA GLN A 450 3.70 29.70 -5.09
C GLN A 450 2.37 29.45 -5.78
N PRO A 451 1.79 28.26 -5.69
CA PRO A 451 0.46 28.00 -6.22
C PRO A 451 -0.55 28.86 -5.47
N LEU A 452 -1.43 29.55 -6.18
CA LEU A 452 -2.51 30.32 -5.58
C LEU A 452 -3.55 29.43 -4.92
N ASP A 453 -3.82 28.29 -5.55
CA ASP A 453 -4.73 27.27 -5.06
C ASP A 453 -4.17 25.88 -5.38
N PRO A 454 -3.59 25.18 -4.39
CA PRO A 454 -3.07 23.82 -4.57
C PRO A 454 -4.12 22.79 -4.98
N GLU A 455 -5.39 23.00 -4.63
CA GLU A 455 -6.47 22.08 -4.98
C GLU A 455 -6.78 22.07 -6.47
N THR A 456 -6.58 23.20 -7.15
CA THR A 456 -6.75 23.29 -8.61
C THR A 456 -5.85 22.31 -9.36
N MET A 457 -4.65 22.01 -8.84
CA MET A 457 -3.75 21.03 -9.46
C MET A 457 -4.34 19.62 -9.51
N LYS A 458 -5.00 19.18 -8.45
CA LYS A 458 -5.71 17.89 -8.42
C LYS A 458 -6.74 17.79 -9.54
N LEU A 459 -7.42 18.92 -9.83
CA LEU A 459 -8.39 19.00 -10.92
C LEU A 459 -7.76 18.94 -12.31
N ILE A 460 -6.56 19.50 -12.49
CA ILE A 460 -5.82 19.43 -13.76
C ILE A 460 -5.48 17.97 -14.07
N PHE A 461 -4.91 17.24 -13.12
CA PHE A 461 -4.56 15.84 -13.32
C PHE A 461 -5.80 14.95 -13.51
N LYS A 462 -6.91 15.26 -12.82
CA LYS A 462 -8.19 14.58 -13.03
C LYS A 462 -8.70 14.77 -14.45
N LYS A 463 -8.65 16.00 -14.99
CA LYS A 463 -9.08 16.30 -16.37
C LYS A 463 -8.17 15.62 -17.41
N GLN A 464 -6.87 15.57 -17.15
CA GLN A 464 -5.92 14.93 -18.06
C GLN A 464 -6.20 13.42 -18.23
N ARG A 465 -6.60 12.73 -17.14
CA ARG A 465 -7.04 11.32 -17.19
C ARG A 465 -8.35 11.11 -17.99
N LEU A 466 -9.17 12.15 -18.16
CA LEU A 466 -10.40 12.07 -18.94
C LEU A 466 -10.19 12.31 -20.44
N LEU A 467 -8.99 12.77 -20.84
CA LEU A 467 -8.63 13.04 -22.24
C LEU A 467 -7.84 11.89 -22.88
N GLN A 468 -7.53 10.86 -22.11
CA GLN A 468 -6.93 9.60 -22.54
C GLN A 468 -8.00 8.51 -22.62
#